data_ae79278db7cf3ea162da2e86bffc422b
#
_entry.id   ae79278db7cf3ea162da2e86bffc422b
#
_cell.length_a   1.000
_cell.length_b   1.000
_cell.length_c   1.000
_cell.angle_alpha   90.00
_cell.angle_beta   90.00
_cell.angle_gamma   90.00
#
_symmetry.space_group_name_H-M   'P 1'
#
loop_
_entity.id
_entity.type
_entity.pdbx_description
1 polymer ?
#
loop_
_entity_poly.entity_id
_entity_poly.type
_entity_poly.pdbx_seq_one_letter_code
_entity_poly.pdbx_strand_id
1 'polypeptide(L)'
;LVCLRKNKNLDNSGNDLFSLFFLWYTFSDMIWPKGLLKGRNTVFGLGQKNIGIDLGTANTLVYIDGKGIVVREPSVVARNTNTGEVVAVGQEARKMLGRTPGSISAIRPMKNGVIADYDTTVAMMKYYIQKALGRSSEKPYIMVCVPSGITEVEKRAVIDATRVAGARDAYVIEEPFAAAIGAGLPVMDPTGSMVVDIGGGTTDVATISLGGIVSSRSIRMAGDKLDESIVAFVRQKYNLLIGETTAENLKIQIGSASVEASESMDGASIRGRDLISGLPKTIDVTAEDVAKAIHDTIVEVIAAIKETLEETSPEIAADVIDHGIVLTGGGALLKNLQDVISEATKVPVFIANEPLDCVAIGTGESLKSIDVMKRRNNR
;
A
#
# COMPACT_ATOMS: atom_id res chain seq x y z
N LEU A 1 19.71 43.73 -3.44
CA LEU A 1 19.61 45.05 -4.08
C LEU A 1 19.58 44.90 -5.63
N VAL A 2 18.45 45.41 -6.24
CA VAL A 2 18.35 45.80 -7.66
C VAL A 2 18.29 44.62 -8.64
N CYS A 3 17.19 44.37 -9.33
CA CYS A 3 16.40 45.21 -10.23
C CYS A 3 15.01 44.60 -10.55
N LEU A 4 13.99 45.37 -10.28
CA LEU A 4 12.63 45.20 -10.81
C LEU A 4 12.61 45.66 -12.27
N ARG A 5 12.01 44.87 -13.15
CA ARG A 5 11.39 45.43 -14.38
C ARG A 5 10.00 44.83 -14.56
N LYS A 6 9.02 45.72 -14.43
CA LYS A 6 7.62 45.57 -14.78
C LYS A 6 7.46 45.24 -16.26
N ASN A 7 6.57 44.31 -16.58
CA ASN A 7 5.66 44.50 -17.69
C ASN A 7 4.26 44.02 -17.32
N LYS A 8 3.34 44.94 -17.37
CA LYS A 8 1.90 44.77 -17.25
C LYS A 8 1.36 44.13 -18.53
N ASN A 9 0.54 43.10 -18.38
CA ASN A 9 -0.73 43.01 -19.11
C ASN A 9 -1.68 42.13 -18.29
N LEU A 10 -2.69 42.78 -17.75
CA LEU A 10 -3.84 42.15 -17.11
C LEU A 10 -4.76 41.67 -18.23
N ASP A 11 -5.18 40.41 -18.16
CA ASP A 11 -6.47 40.00 -18.69
C ASP A 11 -7.25 39.23 -17.62
N ASN A 12 -8.48 39.62 -17.42
CA ASN A 12 -9.41 39.19 -16.40
C ASN A 12 -10.06 37.86 -16.81
N SER A 13 -9.67 36.73 -16.20
CA SER A 13 -10.59 35.60 -15.98
C SER A 13 -9.98 34.69 -14.89
N GLY A 14 -10.71 34.59 -13.77
CA GLY A 14 -10.25 33.87 -12.60
C GLY A 14 -10.06 32.38 -12.88
N ASN A 15 -8.87 31.91 -12.57
CA ASN A 15 -8.50 30.52 -12.20
C ASN A 15 -7.00 30.49 -11.86
N ASP A 16 -6.66 31.02 -10.69
CA ASP A 16 -5.26 31.03 -10.18
C ASP A 16 -4.99 29.99 -9.07
N LEU A 17 -5.78 28.91 -9.04
CA LEU A 17 -5.50 27.79 -8.11
C LEU A 17 -4.41 26.83 -8.62
N PHE A 18 -4.09 26.86 -9.93
CA PHE A 18 -3.06 25.99 -10.51
C PHE A 18 -1.63 26.54 -10.40
N SER A 19 -1.43 27.83 -10.23
CA SER A 19 -0.10 28.44 -10.16
C SER A 19 0.53 28.33 -8.77
N LEU A 20 -0.25 28.16 -7.70
CA LEU A 20 0.25 27.93 -6.34
C LEU A 20 0.78 26.49 -6.15
N PHE A 21 0.27 25.54 -6.90
CA PHE A 21 0.74 24.14 -6.87
C PHE A 21 2.11 23.96 -7.55
N PHE A 22 2.44 24.73 -8.57
CA PHE A 22 3.74 24.67 -9.24
C PHE A 22 4.87 25.35 -8.46
N LEU A 23 4.57 26.30 -7.58
CA LEU A 23 5.54 26.91 -6.69
C LEU A 23 5.94 26.01 -5.51
N TRP A 24 5.11 25.04 -5.17
CA TRP A 24 5.37 24.09 -4.07
C TRP A 24 6.34 22.99 -4.49
N TYR A 25 6.40 22.63 -5.78
CA TYR A 25 7.27 21.58 -6.31
C TYR A 25 8.75 21.98 -6.44
N THR A 26 9.07 23.27 -6.39
CA THR A 26 10.46 23.75 -6.42
C THR A 26 11.05 23.98 -5.03
N PHE A 27 10.29 23.72 -3.96
CA PHE A 27 10.73 23.89 -2.56
C PHE A 27 11.24 22.59 -1.91
N SER A 28 11.22 21.46 -2.58
CA SER A 28 11.69 20.17 -2.03
C SER A 28 13.21 20.12 -1.78
N ASP A 29 13.97 21.12 -2.24
CA ASP A 29 15.42 21.21 -2.01
C ASP A 29 15.82 21.99 -0.76
N MET A 30 14.87 22.44 0.07
CA MET A 30 15.22 23.44 1.10
C MET A 30 14.74 23.17 2.52
N ILE A 31 14.28 22.01 2.91
CA ILE A 31 13.94 21.75 4.34
C ILE A 31 14.31 20.33 4.79
N TRP A 32 15.58 20.01 4.74
CA TRP A 32 16.27 19.28 5.82
C TRP A 32 17.18 20.25 6.51
N PRO A 33 17.16 20.40 7.84
CA PRO A 33 18.12 21.26 8.50
C PRO A 33 19.50 20.68 8.30
N LYS A 34 20.27 21.29 7.39
CA LYS A 34 21.70 20.99 7.14
C LYS A 34 22.59 21.18 8.38
N GLY A 35 22.00 21.48 9.55
CA GLY A 35 22.68 21.80 10.81
C GLY A 35 22.77 20.66 11.82
N LEU A 36 21.99 19.59 11.75
CA LEU A 36 22.00 18.51 12.75
C LEU A 36 22.82 17.28 12.35
N LEU A 37 23.39 17.24 11.15
CA LEU A 37 24.27 16.16 10.67
C LEU A 37 25.74 16.53 10.56
N LYS A 38 26.20 17.66 11.16
CA LYS A 38 27.63 17.92 11.37
C LYS A 38 28.09 17.24 12.66
N GLY A 39 28.18 15.92 12.64
CA GLY A 39 28.70 15.18 13.77
C GLY A 39 29.15 13.78 13.36
N ARG A 40 30.41 13.66 12.97
CA ARG A 40 31.15 12.42 12.70
C ARG A 40 30.80 11.70 11.40
N ASN A 41 31.67 11.91 10.41
CA ASN A 41 32.03 10.89 9.44
C ASN A 41 32.54 9.64 10.19
N THR A 42 31.65 8.84 10.74
CA THR A 42 31.96 7.43 10.89
C THR A 42 31.98 6.89 9.48
N VAL A 43 33.14 6.48 9.03
CA VAL A 43 33.35 5.62 7.88
C VAL A 43 32.51 4.37 8.17
N PHE A 44 31.22 4.41 7.82
CA PHE A 44 30.37 3.22 7.80
C PHE A 44 30.89 2.37 6.65
N GLY A 45 31.20 1.10 6.98
CA GLY A 45 31.85 0.17 6.10
C GLY A 45 31.21 0.17 4.71
N LEU A 46 32.02 0.38 3.73
CA LEU A 46 31.76 0.11 2.32
C LEU A 46 31.21 -1.32 2.22
N GLY A 47 29.86 -1.46 2.15
CA GLY A 47 29.25 -2.75 1.82
C GLY A 47 27.90 -3.08 2.44
N GLN A 48 27.51 -2.57 3.61
CA GLN A 48 26.30 -3.03 4.28
C GLN A 48 25.05 -2.46 3.62
N LYS A 49 24.26 -3.34 2.95
CA LYS A 49 23.01 -2.98 2.30
C LYS A 49 21.88 -3.10 3.32
N ASN A 50 21.27 -1.99 3.70
CA ASN A 50 20.02 -2.00 4.46
C ASN A 50 18.85 -2.17 3.50
N ILE A 51 17.81 -2.88 3.94
CA ILE A 51 16.66 -3.27 3.12
C ILE A 51 15.38 -2.81 3.80
N GLY A 52 14.48 -2.16 3.05
CA GLY A 52 13.08 -1.95 3.39
C GLY A 52 12.24 -3.02 2.71
N ILE A 53 11.32 -3.65 3.43
CA ILE A 53 10.38 -4.61 2.85
C ILE A 53 8.95 -4.14 3.16
N ASP A 54 8.20 -3.89 2.10
CA ASP A 54 6.75 -3.85 2.16
C ASP A 54 6.24 -5.28 1.97
N LEU A 55 5.81 -5.91 3.08
CA LEU A 55 5.34 -7.30 3.13
C LEU A 55 3.81 -7.33 2.98
N GLY A 56 3.31 -6.87 1.85
CA GLY A 56 1.87 -6.77 1.62
C GLY A 56 1.17 -8.11 1.34
N THR A 57 -0.13 -8.15 1.55
CA THR A 57 -0.98 -9.33 1.28
C THR A 57 -1.00 -9.69 -0.20
N ALA A 58 -1.09 -8.71 -1.09
CA ALA A 58 -1.14 -8.94 -2.54
C ALA A 58 0.25 -8.97 -3.19
N ASN A 59 1.11 -8.03 -2.84
CA ASN A 59 2.45 -7.87 -3.39
C ASN A 59 3.46 -7.60 -2.28
N THR A 60 4.70 -8.05 -2.51
CA THR A 60 5.87 -7.72 -1.69
C THR A 60 6.81 -6.85 -2.51
N LEU A 61 7.19 -5.71 -1.95
CA LEU A 61 8.18 -4.80 -2.54
C LEU A 61 9.43 -4.77 -1.66
N VAL A 62 10.60 -4.72 -2.30
CA VAL A 62 11.88 -4.61 -1.59
C VAL A 62 12.63 -3.40 -2.07
N TYR A 63 12.95 -2.53 -1.14
CA TYR A 63 13.73 -1.31 -1.33
C TYR A 63 15.15 -1.52 -0.78
N ILE A 64 16.16 -1.05 -1.51
CA ILE A 64 17.55 -1.00 -1.05
C ILE A 64 17.98 0.46 -0.97
N ASP A 65 18.58 0.85 0.15
CA ASP A 65 19.13 2.18 0.34
C ASP A 65 20.10 2.55 -0.80
N GLY A 66 19.87 3.72 -1.41
CA GLY A 66 20.63 4.22 -2.55
C GLY A 66 20.32 3.56 -3.91
N LYS A 67 19.40 2.57 -3.98
CA LYS A 67 18.99 1.93 -5.25
C LYS A 67 17.50 2.05 -5.56
N GLY A 68 16.67 2.36 -4.56
CA GLY A 68 15.23 2.35 -4.70
C GLY A 68 14.62 0.94 -4.65
N ILE A 69 13.44 0.76 -5.22
CA ILE A 69 12.72 -0.51 -5.28
C ILE A 69 13.41 -1.45 -6.29
N VAL A 70 13.90 -2.58 -5.81
CA VAL A 70 14.65 -3.58 -6.61
C VAL A 70 13.89 -4.89 -6.82
N VAL A 71 12.85 -5.15 -6.02
CA VAL A 71 11.94 -6.29 -6.19
C VAL A 71 10.52 -5.78 -6.09
N ARG A 72 9.67 -6.25 -7.00
CA ARG A 72 8.22 -6.03 -7.01
C ARG A 72 7.59 -7.32 -7.49
N GLU A 73 7.05 -8.10 -6.56
CA GLU A 73 6.54 -9.44 -6.84
C GLU A 73 5.26 -9.72 -6.06
N PRO A 74 4.34 -10.51 -6.61
CA PRO A 74 3.17 -10.99 -5.88
C PRO A 74 3.56 -11.81 -4.64
N SER A 75 2.85 -11.62 -3.53
CA SER A 75 3.01 -12.41 -2.30
C SER A 75 2.36 -13.79 -2.44
N VAL A 76 2.89 -14.60 -3.36
CA VAL A 76 2.38 -15.94 -3.69
C VAL A 76 3.52 -16.95 -3.70
N VAL A 77 3.26 -18.15 -3.16
CA VAL A 77 4.19 -19.26 -3.15
C VAL A 77 3.48 -20.53 -3.62
N ALA A 78 4.11 -21.26 -4.52
CA ALA A 78 3.68 -22.60 -4.90
C ALA A 78 4.59 -23.64 -4.22
N ARG A 79 3.99 -24.64 -3.57
CA ARG A 79 4.70 -25.73 -2.91
C ARG A 79 4.13 -27.09 -3.28
N ASN A 80 4.99 -28.09 -3.25
CA ASN A 80 4.58 -29.48 -3.36
C ASN A 80 3.84 -29.89 -2.07
N THR A 81 2.62 -30.42 -2.20
CA THR A 81 1.79 -30.81 -1.06
C THR A 81 2.33 -32.02 -0.30
N ASN A 82 3.11 -32.89 -0.95
CA ASN A 82 3.64 -34.11 -0.35
C ASN A 82 4.99 -33.89 0.34
N THR A 83 5.87 -33.08 -0.27
CA THR A 83 7.24 -32.85 0.24
C THR A 83 7.39 -31.56 1.03
N GLY A 84 6.45 -30.60 0.88
CA GLY A 84 6.55 -29.26 1.44
C GLY A 84 7.55 -28.34 0.71
N GLU A 85 8.24 -28.84 -0.31
CA GLU A 85 9.23 -28.06 -1.05
C GLU A 85 8.59 -26.91 -1.84
N VAL A 86 9.25 -25.74 -1.81
CA VAL A 86 8.85 -24.57 -2.60
C VAL A 86 9.19 -24.80 -4.07
N VAL A 87 8.19 -24.77 -4.92
CA VAL A 87 8.29 -24.96 -6.37
C VAL A 87 8.47 -23.63 -7.11
N ALA A 88 7.77 -22.58 -6.67
CA ALA A 88 7.84 -21.27 -7.25
C ALA A 88 7.47 -20.17 -6.23
N VAL A 89 7.94 -18.94 -6.46
CA VAL A 89 7.64 -17.77 -5.64
C VAL A 89 7.31 -16.59 -6.57
N GLY A 90 6.45 -15.69 -6.12
CA GLY A 90 6.17 -14.45 -6.80
C GLY A 90 5.40 -14.64 -8.10
N GLN A 91 5.86 -14.00 -9.17
CA GLN A 91 5.17 -13.97 -10.45
C GLN A 91 4.94 -15.37 -11.04
N GLU A 92 5.90 -16.28 -10.89
CA GLU A 92 5.75 -17.65 -11.38
C GLU A 92 4.69 -18.43 -10.57
N ALA A 93 4.67 -18.26 -9.25
CA ALA A 93 3.64 -18.87 -8.41
C ALA A 93 2.24 -18.28 -8.68
N ARG A 94 2.14 -16.97 -8.97
CA ARG A 94 0.86 -16.31 -9.32
C ARG A 94 0.22 -16.94 -10.55
N LYS A 95 0.99 -17.30 -11.57
CA LYS A 95 0.48 -17.99 -12.76
C LYS A 95 -0.17 -19.34 -12.44
N MET A 96 0.18 -19.94 -11.31
CA MET A 96 -0.31 -21.25 -10.87
C MET A 96 -1.58 -21.15 -10.01
N LEU A 97 -1.97 -19.97 -9.51
CA LEU A 97 -3.18 -19.80 -8.71
C LEU A 97 -4.42 -20.33 -9.47
N GLY A 98 -5.17 -21.23 -8.82
CA GLY A 98 -6.38 -21.83 -9.38
C GLY A 98 -6.15 -22.80 -10.56
N ARG A 99 -4.87 -23.16 -10.86
CA ARG A 99 -4.50 -24.00 -12.02
C ARG A 99 -3.58 -25.16 -11.65
N THR A 100 -3.39 -25.43 -10.38
CA THR A 100 -2.45 -26.47 -9.90
C THR A 100 -3.09 -27.86 -9.89
N PRO A 101 -2.33 -28.93 -10.22
CA PRO A 101 -2.74 -30.30 -9.91
C PRO A 101 -2.71 -30.51 -8.40
N GLY A 102 -3.37 -31.60 -7.91
CA GLY A 102 -3.49 -31.87 -6.48
C GLY A 102 -2.16 -32.03 -5.73
N SER A 103 -1.05 -32.31 -6.43
CA SER A 103 0.29 -32.40 -5.87
C SER A 103 0.99 -31.04 -5.64
N ILE A 104 0.43 -29.95 -6.14
CA ILE A 104 0.96 -28.59 -6.00
C ILE A 104 -0.13 -27.69 -5.43
N SER A 105 0.23 -26.88 -4.43
CA SER A 105 -0.65 -25.84 -3.87
C SER A 105 0.01 -24.48 -4.05
N ALA A 106 -0.68 -23.56 -4.75
CA ALA A 106 -0.29 -22.16 -4.83
C ALA A 106 -1.14 -21.36 -3.82
N ILE A 107 -0.48 -20.70 -2.86
CA ILE A 107 -1.12 -19.99 -1.75
C ILE A 107 -0.55 -18.59 -1.57
N ARG A 108 -1.34 -17.72 -0.94
CA ARG A 108 -0.90 -16.43 -0.40
C ARG A 108 -0.57 -16.63 1.07
N PRO A 109 0.71 -16.56 1.49
CA PRO A 109 1.11 -16.81 2.88
C PRO A 109 0.78 -15.64 3.82
N MET A 110 0.48 -14.47 3.25
CA MET A 110 -0.02 -13.30 3.96
C MET A 110 -1.53 -13.17 3.74
N LYS A 111 -2.28 -12.84 4.81
CA LYS A 111 -3.72 -12.61 4.73
C LYS A 111 -4.10 -11.48 5.69
N ASN A 112 -4.87 -10.51 5.20
CA ASN A 112 -5.33 -9.38 6.01
C ASN A 112 -4.17 -8.65 6.73
N GLY A 113 -3.05 -8.45 6.04
CA GLY A 113 -1.87 -7.77 6.56
C GLY A 113 -1.02 -8.58 7.56
N VAL A 114 -1.37 -9.84 7.85
CA VAL A 114 -0.65 -10.68 8.83
C VAL A 114 -0.18 -11.99 8.22
N ILE A 115 0.79 -12.64 8.89
CA ILE A 115 1.30 -13.96 8.49
C ILE A 115 0.23 -15.02 8.75
N ALA A 116 -0.25 -15.65 7.67
CA ALA A 116 -1.20 -16.76 7.73
C ALA A 116 -0.50 -18.14 7.71
N ASP A 117 0.66 -18.23 7.02
CA ASP A 117 1.51 -19.43 6.98
C ASP A 117 2.96 -19.01 7.22
N TYR A 118 3.48 -19.32 8.40
CA TYR A 118 4.80 -18.86 8.86
C TYR A 118 5.94 -19.39 7.98
N ASP A 119 6.00 -20.70 7.78
CA ASP A 119 7.11 -21.34 7.06
C ASP A 119 7.16 -20.90 5.59
N THR A 120 5.98 -20.77 4.99
CA THR A 120 5.85 -20.29 3.61
C THR A 120 6.21 -18.80 3.50
N THR A 121 5.86 -17.98 4.50
CA THR A 121 6.28 -16.56 4.55
C THR A 121 7.80 -16.43 4.67
N VAL A 122 8.42 -17.21 5.56
CA VAL A 122 9.89 -17.24 5.71
C VAL A 122 10.57 -17.62 4.38
N ALA A 123 10.07 -18.64 3.70
CA ALA A 123 10.61 -19.06 2.41
C ALA A 123 10.47 -17.97 1.34
N MET A 124 9.31 -17.30 1.29
CA MET A 124 9.06 -16.17 0.40
C MET A 124 10.00 -15.00 0.68
N MET A 125 10.10 -14.57 1.93
CA MET A 125 11.00 -13.48 2.34
C MET A 125 12.46 -13.81 2.03
N LYS A 126 12.91 -15.03 2.31
CA LYS A 126 14.26 -15.48 1.98
C LYS A 126 14.55 -15.36 0.49
N TYR A 127 13.61 -15.77 -0.36
CA TYR A 127 13.73 -15.64 -1.81
C TYR A 127 13.86 -14.18 -2.23
N TYR A 128 13.03 -13.28 -1.71
CA TYR A 128 13.07 -11.86 -2.08
C TYR A 128 14.31 -11.15 -1.56
N ILE A 129 14.76 -11.45 -0.34
CA ILE A 129 16.01 -10.94 0.22
C ILE A 129 17.21 -11.39 -0.65
N GLN A 130 17.26 -12.65 -1.02
CA GLN A 130 18.32 -13.18 -1.88
C GLN A 130 18.29 -12.54 -3.27
N LYS A 131 17.11 -12.36 -3.85
CA LYS A 131 16.93 -11.69 -5.14
C LYS A 131 17.40 -10.23 -5.11
N ALA A 132 17.11 -9.51 -4.04
CA ALA A 132 17.53 -8.13 -3.83
C ALA A 132 19.05 -8.00 -3.61
N LEU A 133 19.64 -8.88 -2.82
CA LEU A 133 21.08 -8.85 -2.49
C LEU A 133 21.97 -9.38 -3.62
N GLY A 134 21.44 -10.27 -4.47
CA GLY A 134 22.20 -10.96 -5.50
C GLY A 134 23.28 -11.86 -4.89
N ARG A 135 24.56 -11.67 -5.29
CA ARG A 135 25.69 -12.49 -4.81
C ARG A 135 26.29 -12.04 -3.48
N SER A 136 25.70 -11.05 -2.80
CA SER A 136 26.22 -10.59 -1.51
C SER A 136 25.99 -11.65 -0.43
N SER A 137 27.01 -11.94 0.36
CA SER A 137 26.94 -12.83 1.53
C SER A 137 26.65 -12.08 2.84
N GLU A 138 26.59 -10.76 2.81
CA GLU A 138 26.34 -9.94 3.98
C GLU A 138 24.87 -9.99 4.39
N LYS A 139 24.65 -10.13 5.70
CA LYS A 139 23.32 -10.06 6.28
C LYS A 139 22.90 -8.60 6.47
N PRO A 140 21.80 -8.14 5.84
CA PRO A 140 21.32 -6.76 5.96
C PRO A 140 20.60 -6.53 7.29
N TYR A 141 20.52 -5.25 7.71
CA TYR A 141 19.44 -4.80 8.57
C TYR A 141 18.20 -4.62 7.72
N ILE A 142 17.06 -5.09 8.23
CA ILE A 142 15.79 -5.04 7.48
C ILE A 142 14.75 -4.29 8.30
N MET A 143 14.10 -3.31 7.66
CA MET A 143 12.87 -2.68 8.12
C MET A 143 11.70 -3.33 7.38
N VAL A 144 10.67 -3.76 8.11
CA VAL A 144 9.43 -4.33 7.53
C VAL A 144 8.26 -3.47 7.95
N CYS A 145 7.37 -3.13 7.02
CA CYS A 145 6.12 -2.47 7.37
C CYS A 145 5.10 -3.47 7.92
N VAL A 146 4.23 -2.98 8.78
CA VAL A 146 3.15 -3.74 9.40
C VAL A 146 1.92 -2.86 9.55
N PRO A 147 0.68 -3.40 9.47
CA PRO A 147 -0.53 -2.63 9.71
C PRO A 147 -0.55 -1.96 11.10
N SER A 148 -1.22 -0.83 11.24
CA SER A 148 -1.30 -0.11 12.52
C SER A 148 -2.06 -0.88 13.60
N GLY A 149 -3.01 -1.75 13.21
CA GLY A 149 -3.80 -2.58 14.12
C GLY A 149 -3.18 -3.92 14.50
N ILE A 150 -1.88 -4.15 14.22
CA ILE A 150 -1.21 -5.44 14.48
C ILE A 150 -1.01 -5.69 15.98
N THR A 151 -1.23 -6.92 16.42
CA THR A 151 -0.93 -7.35 17.80
C THR A 151 0.57 -7.51 18.03
N GLU A 152 1.01 -7.42 19.30
CA GLU A 152 2.43 -7.63 19.65
C GLU A 152 2.92 -9.05 19.30
N VAL A 153 2.02 -10.05 19.27
CA VAL A 153 2.36 -11.43 18.87
C VAL A 153 2.62 -11.50 17.37
N GLU A 154 1.74 -10.91 16.56
CA GLU A 154 1.89 -10.84 15.10
C GLU A 154 3.13 -10.03 14.71
N LYS A 155 3.38 -8.88 15.37
CA LYS A 155 4.57 -8.07 15.19
C LYS A 155 5.85 -8.85 15.47
N ARG A 156 5.87 -9.61 16.57
CA ARG A 156 7.00 -10.49 16.91
C ARG A 156 7.19 -11.58 15.86
N ALA A 157 6.10 -12.17 15.35
CA ALA A 157 6.17 -13.17 14.29
C ALA A 157 6.82 -12.61 13.00
N VAL A 158 6.52 -11.37 12.61
CA VAL A 158 7.16 -10.70 11.46
C VAL A 158 8.66 -10.49 11.70
N ILE A 159 9.04 -10.01 12.89
CA ILE A 159 10.46 -9.80 13.25
C ILE A 159 11.21 -11.13 13.19
N ASP A 160 10.67 -12.19 13.79
CA ASP A 160 11.32 -13.50 13.84
C ASP A 160 11.40 -14.14 12.45
N ALA A 161 10.32 -14.07 11.65
CA ALA A 161 10.33 -14.53 10.26
C ALA A 161 11.41 -13.82 9.43
N THR A 162 11.56 -12.50 9.61
CA THR A 162 12.57 -11.70 8.92
C THR A 162 13.99 -12.11 9.30
N ARG A 163 14.26 -12.37 10.57
CA ARG A 163 15.56 -12.87 11.07
C ARG A 163 15.88 -14.25 10.51
N VAL A 164 14.90 -15.17 10.54
CA VAL A 164 15.04 -16.52 9.98
C VAL A 164 15.26 -16.49 8.47
N ALA A 165 14.61 -15.56 7.77
CA ALA A 165 14.79 -15.36 6.33
C ALA A 165 16.18 -14.84 5.93
N GLY A 166 17.01 -14.39 6.89
CA GLY A 166 18.41 -14.04 6.65
C GLY A 166 18.82 -12.62 7.02
N ALA A 167 17.96 -11.86 7.70
CA ALA A 167 18.34 -10.56 8.24
C ALA A 167 19.42 -10.69 9.33
N ARG A 168 20.28 -9.68 9.47
CA ARG A 168 21.15 -9.51 10.62
C ARG A 168 20.34 -9.13 11.86
N ASP A 169 19.40 -8.20 11.66
CA ASP A 169 18.40 -7.80 12.62
C ASP A 169 17.20 -7.22 11.89
N ALA A 170 16.03 -7.21 12.53
CA ALA A 170 14.76 -6.77 11.95
C ALA A 170 14.10 -5.71 12.82
N TYR A 171 13.56 -4.71 12.16
CA TYR A 171 12.79 -3.59 12.73
C TYR A 171 11.46 -3.51 12.04
N VAL A 172 10.49 -2.92 12.69
CA VAL A 172 9.16 -2.70 12.11
C VAL A 172 8.79 -1.22 12.12
N ILE A 173 7.99 -0.84 11.13
CA ILE A 173 7.37 0.48 10.98
C ILE A 173 5.90 0.27 10.63
N GLU A 174 5.02 1.13 11.09
CA GLU A 174 3.61 1.04 10.74
C GLU A 174 3.35 1.49 9.30
N GLU A 175 2.53 0.72 8.56
CA GLU A 175 2.22 0.96 7.15
C GLU A 175 1.77 2.39 6.86
N PRO A 176 0.79 2.99 7.58
CA PRO A 176 0.35 4.34 7.27
C PRO A 176 1.44 5.40 7.54
N PHE A 177 2.34 5.17 8.52
CA PHE A 177 3.46 6.08 8.75
C PHE A 177 4.49 5.98 7.62
N ALA A 178 4.80 4.77 7.17
CA ALA A 178 5.65 4.55 6.01
C ALA A 178 5.01 5.14 4.73
N ALA A 179 3.71 4.91 4.51
CA ALA A 179 2.97 5.46 3.38
C ALA A 179 3.06 6.98 3.32
N ALA A 180 2.88 7.67 4.47
CA ALA A 180 2.98 9.12 4.57
C ALA A 180 4.39 9.64 4.23
N ILE A 181 5.45 8.97 4.72
CA ILE A 181 6.84 9.29 4.35
C ILE A 181 7.05 9.13 2.85
N GLY A 182 6.63 7.99 2.29
CA GLY A 182 6.79 7.70 0.87
C GLY A 182 5.97 8.59 -0.05
N ALA A 183 4.83 9.09 0.42
CA ALA A 183 4.02 10.10 -0.26
C ALA A 183 4.61 11.52 -0.15
N GLY A 184 5.70 11.71 0.62
CA GLY A 184 6.33 13.01 0.81
C GLY A 184 5.59 13.95 1.75
N LEU A 185 4.73 13.45 2.63
CA LEU A 185 4.03 14.27 3.61
C LEU A 185 4.98 14.81 4.68
N PRO A 186 4.75 16.01 5.24
CA PRO A 186 5.61 16.64 6.23
C PRO A 186 5.40 16.03 7.63
N VAL A 187 5.60 14.71 7.76
CA VAL A 187 5.29 13.92 8.96
C VAL A 187 6.02 14.38 10.22
N MET A 188 7.15 15.09 10.09
CA MET A 188 7.96 15.56 11.23
C MET A 188 7.56 16.95 11.71
N ASP A 189 6.74 17.66 10.94
CA ASP A 189 6.31 19.03 11.26
C ASP A 189 5.16 19.01 12.29
N PRO A 190 4.94 20.13 13.01
CA PRO A 190 3.81 20.27 13.94
C PRO A 190 2.47 20.49 13.22
N THR A 191 2.35 20.04 12.00
CA THR A 191 1.18 20.14 11.12
C THR A 191 0.55 18.77 10.94
N GLY A 192 -0.79 18.69 11.04
CA GLY A 192 -1.54 17.46 10.84
C GLY A 192 -1.52 17.00 9.37
N SER A 193 -1.17 15.76 9.15
CA SER A 193 -1.26 15.08 7.84
C SER A 193 -2.13 13.85 7.97
N MET A 194 -3.00 13.58 6.99
CA MET A 194 -3.82 12.37 6.95
C MET A 194 -3.50 11.53 5.73
N VAL A 195 -3.26 10.24 5.97
CA VAL A 195 -3.01 9.25 4.94
C VAL A 195 -4.03 8.12 5.05
N VAL A 196 -4.45 7.58 3.91
CA VAL A 196 -5.29 6.40 3.78
C VAL A 196 -4.58 5.45 2.84
N ASP A 197 -4.02 4.39 3.39
CA ASP A 197 -3.36 3.34 2.61
C ASP A 197 -4.33 2.18 2.39
N ILE A 198 -4.71 1.96 1.12
CA ILE A 198 -5.65 0.90 0.75
C ILE A 198 -4.88 -0.19 0.02
N GLY A 199 -4.47 -1.20 0.78
CA GLY A 199 -3.69 -2.34 0.30
C GLY A 199 -4.53 -3.44 -0.33
N GLY A 200 -3.96 -4.65 -0.36
CA GLY A 200 -4.69 -5.87 -0.75
C GLY A 200 -5.57 -6.41 0.38
N GLY A 201 -5.02 -6.52 1.59
CA GLY A 201 -5.68 -7.14 2.74
C GLY A 201 -6.23 -6.18 3.78
N THR A 202 -5.65 -4.99 3.89
CA THR A 202 -6.00 -3.96 4.90
C THR A 202 -6.17 -2.60 4.27
N THR A 203 -6.98 -1.78 4.92
CA THR A 203 -7.00 -0.33 4.75
C THR A 203 -6.57 0.29 6.06
N ASP A 204 -5.49 1.05 6.03
CA ASP A 204 -4.88 1.72 7.17
C ASP A 204 -5.06 3.22 7.03
N VAL A 205 -5.75 3.81 7.99
CA VAL A 205 -6.05 5.23 8.06
C VAL A 205 -5.28 5.81 9.24
N ALA A 206 -4.56 6.90 9.05
CA ALA A 206 -3.87 7.56 10.14
C ALA A 206 -3.78 9.07 9.96
N THR A 207 -3.85 9.79 11.09
CA THR A 207 -3.41 11.18 11.22
C THR A 207 -2.06 11.23 11.91
N ILE A 208 -1.15 12.04 11.38
CA ILE A 208 0.26 12.06 11.73
C ILE A 208 0.68 13.50 12.00
N SER A 209 1.46 13.72 13.07
CA SER A 209 2.08 15.00 13.39
C SER A 209 3.31 14.77 14.27
N LEU A 210 4.32 15.66 14.19
CA LEU A 210 5.53 15.63 15.03
C LEU A 210 6.24 14.27 15.07
N GLY A 211 6.26 13.55 13.94
CA GLY A 211 6.94 12.26 13.83
C GLY A 211 6.22 11.09 14.50
N GLY A 212 4.94 11.23 14.82
CA GLY A 212 4.12 10.20 15.45
C GLY A 212 2.73 10.08 14.87
N ILE A 213 2.14 8.90 15.00
CA ILE A 213 0.72 8.67 14.71
C ILE A 213 -0.10 9.24 15.88
N VAL A 214 -1.05 10.11 15.56
CA VAL A 214 -1.96 10.76 16.52
C VAL A 214 -3.21 9.92 16.72
N SER A 215 -3.84 9.52 15.63
CA SER A 215 -4.97 8.60 15.59
C SER A 215 -4.79 7.65 14.43
N SER A 216 -5.17 6.40 14.58
CA SER A 216 -5.12 5.43 13.48
C SER A 216 -6.20 4.38 13.62
N ARG A 217 -6.61 3.86 12.46
CA ARG A 217 -7.55 2.75 12.35
C ARG A 217 -7.12 1.84 11.20
N SER A 218 -7.09 0.54 11.49
CA SER A 218 -6.82 -0.51 10.50
C SER A 218 -8.05 -1.40 10.36
N ILE A 219 -8.53 -1.56 9.14
CA ILE A 219 -9.68 -2.44 8.84
C ILE A 219 -9.32 -3.45 7.77
N ARG A 220 -9.99 -4.62 7.80
CA ARG A 220 -9.79 -5.71 6.84
C ARG A 220 -10.73 -5.60 5.63
N MET A 221 -10.95 -4.37 5.19
CA MET A 221 -11.75 -4.00 4.02
C MET A 221 -10.84 -3.33 3.00
N ALA A 222 -10.38 -4.10 2.01
CA ALA A 222 -9.38 -3.67 1.03
C ALA A 222 -9.54 -4.44 -0.29
N GLY A 223 -8.50 -4.48 -1.13
CA GLY A 223 -8.53 -5.05 -2.46
C GLY A 223 -9.09 -6.47 -2.56
N ASP A 224 -8.67 -7.37 -1.66
CA ASP A 224 -9.14 -8.77 -1.63
C ASP A 224 -10.64 -8.87 -1.29
N LYS A 225 -11.12 -7.98 -0.42
CA LYS A 225 -12.55 -7.94 -0.05
C LYS A 225 -13.41 -7.45 -1.22
N LEU A 226 -12.91 -6.47 -1.98
CA LEU A 226 -13.56 -6.04 -3.21
C LEU A 226 -13.66 -7.20 -4.22
N ASP A 227 -12.61 -7.99 -4.36
CA ASP A 227 -12.58 -9.16 -5.26
C ASP A 227 -13.56 -10.24 -4.80
N GLU A 228 -13.61 -10.56 -3.50
CA GLU A 228 -14.58 -11.48 -2.91
C GLU A 228 -16.02 -11.02 -3.18
N SER A 229 -16.29 -9.73 -3.03
CA SER A 229 -17.61 -9.15 -3.28
C SER A 229 -18.02 -9.29 -4.75
N ILE A 230 -17.08 -9.07 -5.68
CA ILE A 230 -17.33 -9.27 -7.12
C ILE A 230 -17.62 -10.73 -7.44
N VAL A 231 -16.84 -11.69 -6.87
CA VAL A 231 -17.08 -13.13 -7.04
C VAL A 231 -18.48 -13.51 -6.55
N ALA A 232 -18.87 -13.01 -5.37
CA ALA A 232 -20.20 -13.29 -4.78
C ALA A 232 -21.32 -12.71 -5.64
N PHE A 233 -21.17 -11.47 -6.12
CA PHE A 233 -22.15 -10.79 -6.95
C PHE A 233 -22.36 -11.50 -8.29
N VAL A 234 -21.24 -11.83 -8.99
CA VAL A 234 -21.29 -12.53 -10.28
C VAL A 234 -21.94 -13.91 -10.11
N ARG A 235 -21.63 -14.62 -9.03
CA ARG A 235 -22.27 -15.90 -8.70
C ARG A 235 -23.78 -15.74 -8.50
N GLN A 236 -24.21 -14.72 -7.75
CA GLN A 236 -25.61 -14.50 -7.43
C GLN A 236 -26.43 -14.02 -8.64
N LYS A 237 -25.93 -13.04 -9.38
CA LYS A 237 -26.67 -12.42 -10.48
C LYS A 237 -26.65 -13.26 -11.75
N TYR A 238 -25.50 -13.87 -12.07
CA TYR A 238 -25.27 -14.50 -13.37
C TYR A 238 -25.19 -16.05 -13.29
N ASN A 239 -25.29 -16.63 -12.09
CA ASN A 239 -25.06 -18.05 -11.85
C ASN A 239 -23.71 -18.53 -12.42
N LEU A 240 -22.69 -17.67 -12.40
CA LEU A 240 -21.38 -17.95 -12.93
C LEU A 240 -20.32 -17.98 -11.80
N LEU A 241 -19.55 -19.07 -11.75
CA LEU A 241 -18.42 -19.17 -10.84
C LEU A 241 -17.17 -18.68 -11.54
N ILE A 242 -16.56 -17.65 -10.98
CA ILE A 242 -15.27 -17.07 -11.41
C ILE A 242 -14.21 -17.22 -10.32
N GLY A 243 -12.92 -17.16 -10.69
CA GLY A 243 -11.82 -17.16 -9.74
C GLY A 243 -11.44 -15.73 -9.31
N GLU A 244 -10.68 -15.63 -8.21
CA GLU A 244 -10.18 -14.36 -7.65
C GLU A 244 -9.43 -13.52 -8.70
N THR A 245 -8.55 -14.14 -9.49
CA THR A 245 -7.80 -13.43 -10.54
C THR A 245 -8.73 -12.78 -11.58
N THR A 246 -9.87 -13.42 -11.90
CA THR A 246 -10.86 -12.86 -12.84
C THR A 246 -11.55 -11.66 -12.19
N ALA A 247 -11.90 -11.75 -10.92
CA ALA A 247 -12.52 -10.66 -10.17
C ALA A 247 -11.56 -9.46 -10.01
N GLU A 248 -10.30 -9.71 -9.66
CA GLU A 248 -9.25 -8.68 -9.59
C GLU A 248 -9.08 -7.94 -10.92
N ASN A 249 -9.01 -8.68 -12.03
CA ASN A 249 -8.91 -8.07 -13.36
C ASN A 249 -10.16 -7.25 -13.72
N LEU A 250 -11.34 -7.73 -13.36
CA LEU A 250 -12.60 -7.02 -13.59
C LEU A 250 -12.64 -5.72 -12.78
N LYS A 251 -12.25 -5.76 -11.50
CA LYS A 251 -12.11 -4.59 -10.64
C LYS A 251 -11.17 -3.53 -11.25
N ILE A 252 -9.99 -3.96 -11.69
CA ILE A 252 -8.98 -3.06 -12.27
C ILE A 252 -9.48 -2.45 -13.58
N GLN A 253 -10.15 -3.22 -14.42
CA GLN A 253 -10.58 -2.77 -15.75
C GLN A 253 -11.78 -1.83 -15.69
N ILE A 254 -12.83 -2.20 -14.96
CA ILE A 254 -14.13 -1.51 -14.98
C ILE A 254 -14.68 -1.15 -13.60
N GLY A 255 -13.93 -1.39 -12.51
CA GLY A 255 -14.35 -1.03 -11.15
C GLY A 255 -14.47 0.48 -10.97
N SER A 256 -15.51 0.92 -10.27
CA SER A 256 -15.75 2.30 -9.86
C SER A 256 -16.32 2.33 -8.45
N ALA A 257 -15.86 3.28 -7.63
CA ALA A 257 -16.43 3.52 -6.31
C ALA A 257 -17.80 4.21 -6.36
N SER A 258 -18.13 4.90 -7.48
CA SER A 258 -19.43 5.53 -7.71
C SER A 258 -20.29 4.67 -8.63
N VAL A 259 -21.48 4.31 -8.17
CA VAL A 259 -22.48 3.61 -8.99
C VAL A 259 -22.96 4.50 -10.13
N GLU A 260 -23.27 5.78 -9.86
CA GLU A 260 -23.75 6.74 -10.86
C GLU A 260 -22.74 6.97 -11.99
N ALA A 261 -21.47 7.22 -11.64
CA ALA A 261 -20.43 7.40 -12.64
C ALA A 261 -20.17 6.14 -13.48
N SER A 262 -20.42 4.96 -12.93
CA SER A 262 -20.22 3.68 -13.61
C SER A 262 -21.27 3.39 -14.70
N GLU A 263 -22.45 4.01 -14.67
CA GLU A 263 -23.52 3.82 -15.67
C GLU A 263 -23.06 4.17 -17.10
N SER A 264 -22.15 5.15 -17.22
CA SER A 264 -21.60 5.61 -18.50
C SER A 264 -20.33 4.88 -18.94
N MET A 265 -19.82 3.94 -18.14
CA MET A 265 -18.57 3.21 -18.41
C MET A 265 -18.82 1.93 -19.22
N ASP A 266 -17.82 1.56 -20.01
CA ASP A 266 -17.85 0.29 -20.76
C ASP A 266 -17.86 -0.90 -19.81
N GLY A 267 -18.53 -2.00 -20.24
CA GLY A 267 -18.49 -3.29 -19.57
C GLY A 267 -17.28 -4.13 -19.97
N ALA A 268 -17.20 -5.34 -19.44
CA ALA A 268 -16.16 -6.31 -19.78
C ALA A 268 -16.74 -7.71 -19.94
N SER A 269 -16.16 -8.51 -20.86
CA SER A 269 -16.52 -9.89 -21.06
C SER A 269 -15.64 -10.80 -20.20
N ILE A 270 -16.27 -11.68 -19.42
CA ILE A 270 -15.59 -12.63 -18.55
C ILE A 270 -16.00 -14.06 -18.81
N ARG A 271 -15.12 -14.99 -18.42
CA ARG A 271 -15.34 -16.43 -18.56
C ARG A 271 -15.35 -17.10 -17.19
N GLY A 272 -16.26 -18.05 -17.03
CA GLY A 272 -16.37 -18.82 -15.80
C GLY A 272 -17.08 -20.15 -16.04
N ARG A 273 -17.43 -20.84 -14.96
CA ARG A 273 -18.23 -22.05 -14.99
C ARG A 273 -19.67 -21.72 -14.65
N ASP A 274 -20.60 -21.99 -15.56
CA ASP A 274 -22.02 -21.89 -15.33
C ASP A 274 -22.45 -22.88 -14.23
N LEU A 275 -23.13 -22.41 -13.19
CA LEU A 275 -23.52 -23.24 -12.05
C LEU A 275 -24.71 -24.16 -12.33
N ILE A 276 -25.48 -23.89 -13.41
CA ILE A 276 -26.64 -24.69 -13.78
C ILE A 276 -26.21 -25.85 -14.67
N SER A 277 -25.47 -25.57 -15.73
CA SER A 277 -25.02 -26.58 -16.69
C SER A 277 -23.70 -27.25 -16.33
N GLY A 278 -22.88 -26.62 -15.45
CA GLY A 278 -21.53 -27.06 -15.12
C GLY A 278 -20.49 -26.76 -16.21
N LEU A 279 -20.90 -26.17 -17.34
CA LEU A 279 -20.06 -25.95 -18.52
C LEU A 279 -19.39 -24.56 -18.48
N PRO A 280 -18.28 -24.37 -19.23
CA PRO A 280 -17.70 -23.05 -19.47
C PRO A 280 -18.70 -22.12 -20.15
N LYS A 281 -18.77 -20.87 -19.66
CA LYS A 281 -19.66 -19.84 -20.19
C LYS A 281 -18.96 -18.49 -20.20
N THR A 282 -19.26 -17.69 -21.21
CA THR A 282 -18.84 -16.29 -21.32
C THR A 282 -20.06 -15.40 -21.09
N ILE A 283 -19.89 -14.34 -20.32
CA ILE A 283 -20.92 -13.31 -20.07
C ILE A 283 -20.30 -11.92 -20.18
N ASP A 284 -21.14 -10.93 -20.43
CA ASP A 284 -20.77 -9.51 -20.32
C ASP A 284 -21.27 -8.98 -18.98
N VAL A 285 -20.38 -8.27 -18.27
CA VAL A 285 -20.61 -7.64 -16.97
C VAL A 285 -20.45 -6.15 -17.15
N THR A 286 -21.39 -5.37 -16.63
CA THR A 286 -21.34 -3.90 -16.70
C THR A 286 -20.46 -3.31 -15.57
N ALA A 287 -19.94 -2.10 -15.78
CA ALA A 287 -19.23 -1.39 -14.71
C ALA A 287 -20.16 -1.07 -13.52
N GLU A 288 -21.44 -0.79 -13.79
CA GLU A 288 -22.47 -0.60 -12.76
C GLU A 288 -22.62 -1.85 -11.86
N ASP A 289 -22.56 -3.04 -12.43
CA ASP A 289 -22.63 -4.29 -11.65
C ASP A 289 -21.44 -4.44 -10.71
N VAL A 290 -20.24 -4.10 -11.19
CA VAL A 290 -19.03 -4.13 -10.37
C VAL A 290 -19.09 -3.07 -9.29
N ALA A 291 -19.53 -1.86 -9.61
CA ALA A 291 -19.69 -0.78 -8.63
C ALA A 291 -20.69 -1.16 -7.54
N LYS A 292 -21.84 -1.77 -7.90
CA LYS A 292 -22.83 -2.29 -6.93
C LYS A 292 -22.25 -3.40 -6.07
N ALA A 293 -21.44 -4.28 -6.64
CA ALA A 293 -20.82 -5.40 -5.92
C ALA A 293 -19.87 -4.92 -4.81
N ILE A 294 -19.13 -3.85 -5.05
CA ILE A 294 -18.10 -3.36 -4.12
C ILE A 294 -18.59 -2.26 -3.19
N HIS A 295 -19.81 -1.75 -3.38
CA HIS A 295 -20.36 -0.58 -2.69
C HIS A 295 -20.24 -0.69 -1.16
N ASP A 296 -20.68 -1.78 -0.58
CA ASP A 296 -20.68 -1.96 0.88
C ASP A 296 -19.26 -1.89 1.46
N THR A 297 -18.27 -2.47 0.75
CA THR A 297 -16.86 -2.38 1.17
C THR A 297 -16.35 -0.95 1.14
N ILE A 298 -16.74 -0.15 0.12
CA ILE A 298 -16.36 1.26 0.04
C ILE A 298 -16.99 2.07 1.17
N VAL A 299 -18.25 1.79 1.53
CA VAL A 299 -18.92 2.43 2.67
C VAL A 299 -18.16 2.19 3.97
N GLU A 300 -17.69 0.96 4.23
CA GLU A 300 -16.89 0.63 5.40
C GLU A 300 -15.53 1.37 5.43
N VAL A 301 -14.87 1.51 4.27
CA VAL A 301 -13.64 2.31 4.15
C VAL A 301 -13.90 3.77 4.50
N ILE A 302 -14.97 4.35 3.99
CA ILE A 302 -15.36 5.74 4.28
C ILE A 302 -15.71 5.92 5.76
N ALA A 303 -16.38 4.94 6.36
CA ALA A 303 -16.69 4.96 7.79
C ALA A 303 -15.40 5.02 8.63
N ALA A 304 -14.40 4.18 8.32
CA ALA A 304 -13.11 4.18 9.02
C ALA A 304 -12.39 5.54 8.89
N ILE A 305 -12.45 6.18 7.72
CA ILE A 305 -11.88 7.52 7.52
C ILE A 305 -12.57 8.56 8.42
N LYS A 306 -13.90 8.56 8.45
CA LYS A 306 -14.68 9.48 9.29
C LYS A 306 -14.41 9.28 10.77
N GLU A 307 -14.41 8.04 11.23
CA GLU A 307 -14.13 7.68 12.62
C GLU A 307 -12.72 8.11 13.04
N THR A 308 -11.71 7.99 12.17
CA THR A 308 -10.36 8.48 12.44
C THR A 308 -10.31 10.01 12.54
N LEU A 309 -11.06 10.73 11.69
CA LEU A 309 -11.18 12.19 11.76
C LEU A 309 -11.86 12.63 13.06
N GLU A 310 -12.93 11.93 13.48
CA GLU A 310 -13.65 12.21 14.74
C GLU A 310 -12.79 12.00 15.98
N GLU A 311 -11.87 11.02 15.96
CA GLU A 311 -10.92 10.74 17.05
C GLU A 311 -9.72 11.70 17.04
N THR A 312 -9.53 12.47 15.98
CA THR A 312 -8.41 13.41 15.82
C THR A 312 -8.68 14.72 16.56
N SER A 313 -7.65 15.32 17.19
CA SER A 313 -7.80 16.61 17.88
C SER A 313 -8.26 17.71 16.91
N PRO A 314 -9.02 18.71 17.39
CA PRO A 314 -9.56 19.77 16.52
C PRO A 314 -8.50 20.51 15.72
N GLU A 315 -7.33 20.77 16.31
CA GLU A 315 -6.23 21.48 15.65
C GLU A 315 -5.67 20.68 14.45
N ILE A 316 -5.44 19.39 14.66
CA ILE A 316 -4.95 18.48 13.60
C ILE A 316 -6.03 18.25 12.56
N ALA A 317 -7.31 18.14 12.96
CA ALA A 317 -8.42 18.02 12.03
C ALA A 317 -8.55 19.26 11.13
N ALA A 318 -8.30 20.47 11.68
CA ALA A 318 -8.26 21.70 10.89
C ALA A 318 -7.13 21.67 9.85
N ASP A 319 -5.93 21.23 10.23
CA ASP A 319 -4.82 21.05 9.29
C ASP A 319 -5.18 20.08 8.15
N VAL A 320 -5.88 18.99 8.48
CA VAL A 320 -6.33 18.00 7.47
C VAL A 320 -7.36 18.59 6.51
N ILE A 321 -8.22 19.51 6.96
CA ILE A 321 -9.16 20.22 6.07
C ILE A 321 -8.38 21.08 5.07
N ASP A 322 -7.29 21.71 5.50
CA ASP A 322 -6.49 22.61 4.67
C ASP A 322 -5.57 21.84 3.70
N HIS A 323 -4.96 20.74 4.15
CA HIS A 323 -3.97 19.96 3.39
C HIS A 323 -4.58 18.80 2.62
N GLY A 324 -5.75 18.32 3.05
CA GLY A 324 -6.44 17.18 2.46
C GLY A 324 -6.00 15.82 2.97
N ILE A 325 -6.67 14.79 2.46
CA ILE A 325 -6.39 13.37 2.71
C ILE A 325 -5.58 12.83 1.54
N VAL A 326 -4.49 12.11 1.82
CA VAL A 326 -3.66 11.49 0.78
C VAL A 326 -3.94 9.99 0.72
N LEU A 327 -4.34 9.51 -0.47
CA LEU A 327 -4.57 8.09 -0.75
C LEU A 327 -3.31 7.43 -1.26
N THR A 328 -2.97 6.28 -0.68
CA THR A 328 -1.87 5.39 -1.08
C THR A 328 -2.35 3.96 -1.26
N GLY A 329 -1.47 3.07 -1.68
CA GLY A 329 -1.81 1.68 -1.96
C GLY A 329 -2.51 1.47 -3.31
N GLY A 330 -2.71 0.21 -3.65
CA GLY A 330 -3.34 -0.17 -4.92
C GLY A 330 -4.81 0.20 -5.03
N GLY A 331 -5.52 0.24 -3.89
CA GLY A 331 -6.93 0.64 -3.82
C GLY A 331 -7.17 2.10 -4.16
N ALA A 332 -6.17 2.98 -3.95
CA ALA A 332 -6.23 4.39 -4.34
C ALA A 332 -6.48 4.59 -5.85
N LEU A 333 -6.15 3.59 -6.67
CA LEU A 333 -6.35 3.60 -8.12
C LEU A 333 -7.77 3.22 -8.57
N LEU A 334 -8.67 2.84 -7.63
CA LEU A 334 -10.05 2.56 -7.97
C LEU A 334 -10.73 3.83 -8.48
N LYS A 335 -11.34 3.74 -9.66
CA LYS A 335 -11.97 4.90 -10.31
C LYS A 335 -13.01 5.55 -9.39
N ASN A 336 -13.06 6.87 -9.40
CA ASN A 336 -13.98 7.71 -8.63
C ASN A 336 -13.88 7.59 -7.10
N LEU A 337 -12.91 6.82 -6.55
CA LEU A 337 -12.76 6.68 -5.10
C LEU A 337 -12.39 8.00 -4.42
N GLN A 338 -11.50 8.76 -5.03
CA GLN A 338 -11.10 10.09 -4.57
C GLN A 338 -12.32 11.02 -4.40
N ASP A 339 -13.18 11.06 -5.41
CA ASP A 339 -14.37 11.95 -5.43
C ASP A 339 -15.39 11.51 -4.37
N VAL A 340 -15.65 10.20 -4.27
CA VAL A 340 -16.61 9.63 -3.31
C VAL A 340 -16.16 9.89 -1.86
N ILE A 341 -14.85 9.73 -1.55
CA ILE A 341 -14.32 10.04 -0.22
C ILE A 341 -14.40 11.54 0.05
N SER A 342 -14.01 12.40 -0.92
CA SER A 342 -14.06 13.85 -0.76
C SER A 342 -15.51 14.35 -0.55
N GLU A 343 -16.46 13.79 -1.26
CA GLU A 343 -17.87 14.14 -1.08
C GLU A 343 -18.39 13.71 0.31
N ALA A 344 -18.00 12.53 0.76
CA ALA A 344 -18.47 11.96 2.03
C ALA A 344 -17.86 12.63 3.25
N THR A 345 -16.59 13.10 3.16
CA THR A 345 -15.85 13.72 4.27
C THR A 345 -15.87 15.24 4.25
N LYS A 346 -16.17 15.84 3.10
CA LYS A 346 -16.05 17.29 2.83
C LYS A 346 -14.60 17.81 2.96
N VAL A 347 -13.63 16.93 2.84
CA VAL A 347 -12.20 17.23 2.87
C VAL A 347 -11.64 16.95 1.47
N PRO A 348 -10.73 17.81 0.94
CA PRO A 348 -10.03 17.50 -0.31
C PRO A 348 -9.28 16.17 -0.21
N VAL A 349 -9.29 15.39 -1.29
CA VAL A 349 -8.62 14.08 -1.34
C VAL A 349 -7.67 14.06 -2.52
N PHE A 350 -6.47 13.53 -2.34
CA PHE A 350 -5.44 13.46 -3.37
C PHE A 350 -4.87 12.04 -3.45
N ILE A 351 -4.58 11.57 -4.66
CA ILE A 351 -3.85 10.32 -4.86
C ILE A 351 -2.36 10.63 -4.87
N ALA A 352 -1.57 9.91 -4.07
CA ALA A 352 -0.13 10.06 -4.04
C ALA A 352 0.50 9.74 -5.41
N ASN A 353 1.68 10.32 -5.67
CA ASN A 353 2.50 9.86 -6.79
C ASN A 353 2.94 8.41 -6.55
N GLU A 354 2.79 7.56 -7.58
CA GLU A 354 3.14 6.13 -7.50
C GLU A 354 2.57 5.47 -6.22
N PRO A 355 1.23 5.49 -6.01
CA PRO A 355 0.61 5.11 -4.75
C PRO A 355 0.91 3.68 -4.33
N LEU A 356 1.22 2.79 -5.27
CA LEU A 356 1.66 1.41 -5.03
C LEU A 356 3.04 1.31 -4.37
N ASP A 357 3.85 2.36 -4.42
CA ASP A 357 5.25 2.35 -3.99
C ASP A 357 5.48 3.10 -2.68
N CYS A 358 4.52 3.92 -2.27
CA CYS A 358 4.66 4.81 -1.11
C CYS A 358 5.13 4.06 0.15
N VAL A 359 4.49 2.94 0.50
CA VAL A 359 4.86 2.15 1.68
C VAL A 359 6.31 1.65 1.57
N ALA A 360 6.70 1.09 0.42
CA ALA A 360 8.05 0.57 0.21
C ALA A 360 9.11 1.67 0.24
N ILE A 361 8.83 2.83 -0.38
CA ILE A 361 9.71 4.01 -0.37
C ILE A 361 9.88 4.51 1.07
N GLY A 362 8.78 4.73 1.80
CA GLY A 362 8.82 5.23 3.17
C GLY A 362 9.49 4.25 4.13
N THR A 363 9.26 2.95 3.97
CA THR A 363 9.97 1.90 4.71
C THR A 363 11.48 1.99 4.46
N GLY A 364 11.87 2.20 3.19
CA GLY A 364 13.26 2.37 2.81
C GLY A 364 13.89 3.65 3.38
N GLU A 365 13.21 4.79 3.27
CA GLU A 365 13.67 6.07 3.82
C GLU A 365 13.83 6.02 5.36
N SER A 366 12.98 5.26 6.04
CA SER A 366 13.03 5.07 7.50
C SER A 366 14.27 4.28 7.96
N LEU A 367 14.96 3.58 7.06
CA LEU A 367 16.24 2.90 7.37
C LEU A 367 17.30 3.88 7.89
N LYS A 368 17.25 5.14 7.47
CA LYS A 368 18.15 6.21 7.94
C LYS A 368 18.01 6.47 9.45
N SER A 369 16.86 6.10 10.04
CA SER A 369 16.55 6.29 11.47
C SER A 369 16.89 5.06 12.33
N ILE A 370 17.38 3.96 11.76
CA ILE A 370 17.70 2.73 12.49
C ILE A 370 18.64 2.97 13.67
N ASP A 371 19.63 3.85 13.55
CA ASP A 371 20.58 4.12 14.64
C ASP A 371 19.90 4.81 15.83
N VAL A 372 18.83 5.57 15.59
CA VAL A 372 17.99 6.15 16.65
C VAL A 372 17.14 5.06 17.32
N MET A 373 16.56 4.16 16.53
CA MET A 373 15.75 3.05 17.02
C MET A 373 16.56 2.04 17.84
N LYS A 374 17.80 1.74 17.44
CA LYS A 374 18.73 0.88 18.21
C LYS A 374 18.98 1.41 19.62
N ARG A 375 19.08 2.73 19.80
CA ARG A 375 19.30 3.35 21.11
C ARG A 375 18.07 3.26 22.03
N ARG A 376 16.85 3.21 21.46
CA ARG A 376 15.59 3.07 22.23
C ARG A 376 15.38 1.63 22.70
N ASN A 377 15.74 0.62 21.92
CA ASN A 377 15.58 -0.80 22.27
C ASN A 377 16.65 -1.31 23.26
N ASN A 378 17.74 -0.56 23.49
CA ASN A 378 18.80 -0.89 24.46
C ASN A 378 18.62 -0.19 25.82
N ARG A 379 17.49 0.49 26.03
CA ARG A 379 17.07 1.07 27.31
C ARG A 379 15.86 0.33 27.88
#